data_41b0e5bd8ea87e5a8407794dfd2d1253
#
_entry.id   41b0e5bd8ea87e5a8407794dfd2d1253
#
_cell.length_a   1.000
_cell.length_b   1.000
_cell.length_c   1.000
_cell.angle_alpha   90.00
_cell.angle_beta   90.00
_cell.angle_gamma   90.00
#
_symmetry.space_group_name_H-M   'P 1'
#
loop_
_entity.id
_entity.type
_entity.pdbx_description
1 polymer ?
#
loop_
_entity_poly.entity_id
_entity_poly.type
_entity_poly.pdbx_seq_one_letter_code
_entity_poly.pdbx_strand_id
1 'polypeptide(L)' 'SEVEATHLRNELLKEVGDVLWFCAHISRQLGSNLEEVAKMNIEKLRDRAMRNVIIGEGDNR' A
#
# COMPACT_ATOMS: atom_id res chain seq x y z
N SER A 1 21.59 18.86 6.41
CA SER A 1 22.76 18.12 5.94
C SER A 1 22.31 16.72 5.50
N GLU A 2 23.18 16.05 4.79
CA GLU A 2 22.87 14.71 4.34
C GLU A 2 22.71 13.74 5.50
N VAL A 3 23.48 13.96 6.56
CA VAL A 3 23.40 13.09 7.74
C VAL A 3 22.01 13.23 8.38
N GLU A 4 21.55 14.46 8.51
CA GLU A 4 20.25 14.71 9.11
C GLU A 4 19.13 14.17 8.24
N ALA A 5 19.24 14.33 6.91
CA ALA A 5 18.24 13.83 6.00
C ALA A 5 18.16 12.31 6.05
N THR A 6 19.34 11.66 6.12
CA THR A 6 19.39 10.22 6.22
C THR A 6 18.78 9.72 7.53
N HIS A 7 19.05 10.42 8.60
CA HIS A 7 18.50 10.06 9.90
C HIS A 7 16.97 10.16 9.87
N LEU A 8 16.46 11.25 9.34
CA LEU A 8 15.01 11.47 9.26
C LEU A 8 14.38 10.38 8.41
N ARG A 9 15.00 10.10 7.27
CA ARG A 9 14.50 9.03 6.39
C ARG A 9 14.40 7.70 7.12
N ASN A 10 15.45 7.35 7.86
CA ASN A 10 15.46 6.07 8.56
C ASN A 10 14.41 6.03 9.66
N GLU A 11 14.22 7.14 10.36
CA GLU A 11 13.18 7.18 11.39
C GLU A 11 11.80 7.02 10.80
N LEU A 12 11.55 7.64 9.64
CA LEU A 12 10.27 7.48 8.97
C LEU A 12 10.05 6.06 8.48
N LEU A 13 11.11 5.41 8.02
CA LEU A 13 11.00 4.02 7.58
C LEU A 13 10.65 3.09 8.74
N LYS A 14 11.11 3.41 9.93
CA LYS A 14 10.73 2.62 11.11
C LYS A 14 9.24 2.76 11.38
N GLU A 15 8.70 3.97 11.17
CA GLU A 15 7.26 4.17 11.34
C GLU A 15 6.47 3.39 10.31
N VAL A 16 6.97 3.33 9.08
CA VAL A 16 6.34 2.51 8.05
C VAL A 16 6.35 1.05 8.47
N GLY A 17 7.46 0.64 9.13
CA GLY A 17 7.54 -0.73 9.65
C GLY A 17 6.46 -1.03 10.66
N ASP A 18 6.14 -0.06 11.52
CA ASP A 18 5.08 -0.25 12.50
C ASP A 18 3.73 -0.44 11.82
N VAL A 19 3.46 0.34 10.78
CA VAL A 19 2.22 0.20 10.02
C VAL A 19 2.16 -1.18 9.37
N LEU A 20 3.27 -1.61 8.81
CA LEU A 20 3.36 -2.92 8.18
C LEU A 20 3.09 -4.03 9.19
N TRP A 21 3.63 -3.88 10.39
CA TRP A 21 3.41 -4.86 11.47
C TRP A 21 1.92 -4.97 11.79
N PHE A 22 1.25 -3.82 11.91
CA PHE A 22 -0.18 -3.81 12.17
C PHE A 22 -0.94 -4.51 11.06
N CYS A 23 -0.56 -4.24 9.82
CA CYS A 23 -1.21 -4.88 8.68
C CYS A 23 -1.05 -6.39 8.74
N ALA A 24 0.14 -6.86 9.08
CA ALA A 24 0.39 -8.28 9.19
C ALA A 24 -0.45 -8.90 10.30
N HIS A 25 -0.52 -8.19 11.42
CA HIS A 25 -1.27 -8.68 12.58
C HIS A 25 -2.76 -8.80 12.25
N ILE A 26 -3.33 -7.76 11.67
CA ILE A 26 -4.75 -7.76 11.31
C ILE A 26 -5.03 -8.83 10.27
N SER A 27 -4.14 -8.98 9.30
CA SER A 27 -4.31 -10.00 8.27
C SER A 27 -4.42 -11.38 8.89
N ARG A 28 -3.56 -11.68 9.85
CA ARG A 28 -3.60 -12.98 10.52
C ARG A 28 -4.86 -13.17 11.34
N GLN A 29 -5.35 -12.10 11.97
CA GLN A 29 -6.60 -12.17 12.73
C GLN A 29 -7.77 -12.52 11.81
N LEU A 30 -7.69 -12.15 10.55
CA LEU A 30 -8.72 -12.43 9.56
C LEU A 30 -8.45 -13.72 8.79
N GLY A 31 -7.49 -14.51 9.24
CA GLY A 31 -7.17 -15.78 8.61
C GLY A 31 -6.40 -15.64 7.30
N SER A 32 -5.67 -14.54 7.16
CA SER A 32 -4.94 -14.26 5.94
C SER A 32 -3.49 -13.92 6.25
N ASN A 33 -2.80 -13.32 5.31
CA ASN A 33 -1.43 -12.89 5.49
C ASN A 33 -1.15 -11.73 4.54
N LEU A 34 0.02 -11.11 4.70
CA LEU A 34 0.34 -9.92 3.91
C LEU A 34 0.44 -10.22 2.41
N GLU A 35 0.92 -11.39 2.06
CA GLU A 35 1.04 -11.74 0.64
C GLU A 35 -0.34 -11.78 -0.02
N GLU A 36 -1.29 -12.42 0.64
CA GLU A 36 -2.64 -12.50 0.12
C GLU A 36 -3.27 -11.11 0.03
N VAL A 37 -3.10 -10.31 1.08
CA VAL A 37 -3.63 -8.95 1.10
C VAL A 37 -3.02 -8.11 -0.02
N ALA A 38 -1.72 -8.26 -0.26
CA ALA A 38 -1.06 -7.52 -1.33
C ALA A 38 -1.61 -7.91 -2.69
N LYS A 39 -1.85 -9.20 -2.90
CA LYS A 39 -2.42 -9.66 -4.17
C LYS A 39 -3.81 -9.11 -4.38
N MET A 40 -4.63 -9.15 -3.34
CA MET A 40 -5.98 -8.61 -3.42
C MET A 40 -5.96 -7.12 -3.71
N ASN A 41 -4.99 -6.41 -3.14
CA ASN A 41 -4.89 -4.99 -3.36
C ASN A 41 -4.48 -4.67 -4.80
N ILE A 42 -3.57 -5.45 -5.34
CA ILE A 42 -3.14 -5.27 -6.73
C ILE A 42 -4.31 -5.52 -7.67
N GLU A 43 -5.10 -6.57 -7.40
CA GLU A 43 -6.28 -6.87 -8.21
C GLU A 43 -7.31 -5.76 -8.14
N LYS A 44 -7.52 -5.22 -6.94
CA LYS A 44 -8.45 -4.12 -6.75
C LYS A 44 -8.02 -2.89 -7.55
N LEU A 45 -6.74 -2.56 -7.48
CA LEU A 45 -6.22 -1.40 -8.19
C LEU A 45 -6.25 -1.58 -9.69
N ARG A 46 -5.95 -2.80 -10.13
CA ARG A 46 -6.00 -3.12 -11.56
C ARG A 46 -7.42 -3.02 -12.08
N ASP A 47 -8.36 -3.55 -11.34
CA ASP A 47 -9.77 -3.50 -11.71
C ASP A 47 -10.26 -2.05 -11.77
N ARG A 48 -9.84 -1.23 -10.80
CA ARG A 48 -10.21 0.17 -10.79
C ARG A 48 -9.63 0.91 -11.99
N ALA A 49 -8.39 0.59 -12.35
CA ALA A 49 -7.76 1.21 -13.50
C ALA A 49 -8.48 0.82 -14.79
N MET A 50 -8.88 -0.44 -14.90
CA MET A 50 -9.63 -0.89 -16.07
C MET A 50 -10.97 -0.17 -16.19
N ARG A 51 -11.67 -0.05 -15.08
CA ARG A 51 -12.95 0.65 -15.10
C ARG A 51 -12.78 2.13 -15.43
N ASN A 52 -11.73 2.73 -14.96
CA ASN A 52 -11.48 4.12 -15.27
C ASN A 52 -11.17 4.33 -16.75
N VAL A 53 -10.46 3.38 -17.34
CA VAL A 53 -10.18 3.46 -18.76
C VAL A 53 -11.46 3.36 -19.57
N ILE A 54 -12.33 2.40 -19.21
CA ILE A 54 -13.55 2.16 -19.95
C ILE A 54 -14.58 3.25 -19.73
N ILE A 55 -14.83 3.59 -18.48
CA ILE A 55 -15.87 4.54 -18.14
C ILE A 55 -15.41 5.96 -18.26
N GLY A 56 -14.19 6.21 -17.85
CA GLY A 56 -13.68 7.54 -17.72
C GLY A 56 -13.05 8.10 -18.93
N GLU A 57 -13.16 7.41 -20.04
CA GLU A 57 -12.52 7.89 -21.21
C GLU A 57 -13.00 9.26 -21.60
N GLY A 58 -14.25 9.52 -21.40
CA GLY A 58 -14.76 10.83 -21.63
C GLY A 58 -14.69 11.69 -20.41
N ASP A 59 -14.17 11.18 -19.36
CA ASP A 59 -14.15 11.88 -18.11
C ASP A 59 -12.79 12.47 -17.90
N ASN A 60 -12.65 13.69 -18.12
CA ASN A 60 -11.37 14.35 -18.00
C ASN A 60 -10.86 14.38 -16.61
N ARG A 61 -10.28 13.39 -16.20
CA ARG A 61 -9.76 13.45 -14.87
C ARG A 61 -8.30 13.57 -14.79
#